data_504ba75c5192f8279bd090f48bd29411
#
_entry.id   504ba75c5192f8279bd090f48bd29411
#
_cell.length_a   1.000
_cell.length_b   1.000
_cell.length_c   1.000
_cell.angle_alpha   90.00
_cell.angle_beta   90.00
_cell.angle_gamma   90.00
#
_symmetry.space_group_name_H-M   'P 1'
#
loop_
_entity.id
_entity.type
_entity.pdbx_description
1 polymer ?
#
loop_
_entity_poly.entity_id
_entity_poly.type
_entity_poly.pdbx_seq_one_letter_code
_entity_poly.pdbx_strand_id
1 'polypeptide(L)'
;MKKIIVYADFDFLTSPEEIGTLGYEHVRGKDHFVFEYSRQWLKQHGGILLSGDLMNAPSLQHPRGNDNVFGFVKDSFPDRWGRLLLDRRERLTAQKEGRPKRMLTNYDYLIGIEDFTRMGGIRYKEEEGDDYINASAKYLVPPIESLRALCDACHEIELAEERNELPEQRWLDQLIDPGTSLGGARPKANVVDTDGKLYVAKFPSKKDLENTELIEHFSHQLAAKAGINVAKTRTIKISKDRDLLLSKRFDRTAEGRRIHFASAMSLLGLDDGAGSSTGNGYLDIVDFILRGCTDVRQNLRELYRRVAFNVMFGNTDDHFRNHGFLLTPKGWTLSPAYDINPGAKSHQCLLIDSYTEESDINALLSASESYMIERQEASEIIEEVRAAIKDWRKNATELQIPAKLLESYSIRWDEL
;
A
#
# COMPACT_ATOMS: atom_id res chain seq x y z
N MET A 1 -10.57 20.99 20.09
CA MET A 1 -10.56 20.19 18.83
C MET A 1 -9.60 20.85 17.87
N LYS A 2 -8.58 20.12 17.40
CA LYS A 2 -7.69 20.57 16.32
C LYS A 2 -8.42 20.43 15.00
N LYS A 3 -8.19 21.36 14.07
CA LYS A 3 -8.80 21.32 12.74
C LYS A 3 -7.72 21.27 11.66
N ILE A 4 -7.93 20.42 10.67
CA ILE A 4 -7.11 20.23 9.50
C ILE A 4 -8.00 20.40 8.28
N ILE A 5 -7.58 21.24 7.35
CA ILE A 5 -8.25 21.36 6.05
C ILE A 5 -7.68 20.30 5.12
N VAL A 6 -8.58 19.53 4.53
CA VAL A 6 -8.25 18.43 3.60
C VAL A 6 -8.41 18.91 2.18
N TYR A 7 -7.37 18.72 1.36
CA TYR A 7 -7.32 19.12 -0.04
C TYR A 7 -7.20 17.90 -0.97
N ALA A 8 -7.88 17.98 -2.10
CA ALA A 8 -7.64 17.14 -3.27
C ALA A 8 -6.61 17.81 -4.17
N ASP A 9 -5.49 17.15 -4.42
CA ASP A 9 -4.48 17.53 -5.41
C ASP A 9 -4.41 16.41 -6.47
N PHE A 10 -5.54 16.23 -7.20
CA PHE A 10 -5.67 15.15 -8.18
C PHE A 10 -5.20 15.61 -9.56
N ASP A 11 -4.59 14.71 -10.32
CA ASP A 11 -3.99 15.02 -11.63
C ASP A 11 -4.96 15.61 -12.66
N PHE A 12 -6.25 15.38 -12.51
CA PHE A 12 -7.29 15.93 -13.38
C PHE A 12 -7.86 17.30 -12.91
N LEU A 13 -7.49 17.76 -11.71
CA LEU A 13 -7.86 19.10 -11.22
C LEU A 13 -6.83 20.13 -11.71
N THR A 14 -7.25 21.35 -11.99
CA THR A 14 -6.34 22.43 -12.42
C THR A 14 -5.45 22.94 -11.30
N SER A 15 -5.94 22.89 -10.06
CA SER A 15 -5.26 23.26 -8.82
C SER A 15 -5.83 22.45 -7.66
N PRO A 16 -5.13 22.35 -6.52
CA PRO A 16 -5.68 21.70 -5.34
C PRO A 16 -6.99 22.36 -4.87
N GLU A 17 -8.00 21.55 -4.58
CA GLU A 17 -9.33 21.98 -4.13
C GLU A 17 -9.63 21.46 -2.71
N GLU A 18 -10.30 22.29 -1.91
CA GLU A 18 -10.70 21.91 -0.55
C GLU A 18 -11.80 20.86 -0.58
N ILE A 19 -11.54 19.69 0.02
CA ILE A 19 -12.53 18.63 0.20
C ILE A 19 -13.42 18.92 1.40
N GLY A 20 -12.82 19.38 2.50
CA GLY A 20 -13.53 19.61 3.76
C GLY A 20 -12.60 19.75 4.96
N THR A 21 -13.18 19.70 6.15
CA THR A 21 -12.47 19.88 7.40
C THR A 21 -12.45 18.59 8.23
N LEU A 22 -11.27 18.15 8.63
CA LEU A 22 -11.03 17.05 9.54
C LEU A 22 -10.78 17.62 10.95
N GLY A 23 -11.68 17.32 11.88
CA GLY A 23 -11.52 17.63 13.30
C GLY A 23 -10.88 16.48 14.05
N TYR A 24 -10.03 16.78 15.04
CA TYR A 24 -9.36 15.81 15.88
C TYR A 24 -9.38 16.19 17.35
N GLU A 25 -9.65 15.23 18.21
CA GLU A 25 -9.49 15.32 19.65
C GLU A 25 -8.93 14.01 20.22
N HIS A 26 -8.12 14.14 21.28
CA HIS A 26 -7.69 13.00 22.09
C HIS A 26 -8.36 13.08 23.46
N VAL A 27 -9.31 12.19 23.72
CA VAL A 27 -10.11 12.22 24.95
C VAL A 27 -10.07 10.85 25.64
N ARG A 28 -9.72 10.86 26.93
CA ARG A 28 -9.66 9.63 27.76
C ARG A 28 -8.83 8.50 27.15
N GLY A 29 -7.69 8.83 26.51
CA GLY A 29 -6.78 7.88 25.90
C GLY A 29 -7.23 7.33 24.54
N LYS A 30 -8.26 7.91 23.93
CA LYS A 30 -8.75 7.53 22.62
C LYS A 30 -8.72 8.71 21.65
N ASP A 31 -8.37 8.42 20.41
CA ASP A 31 -8.44 9.36 19.30
C ASP A 31 -9.86 9.43 18.77
N HIS A 32 -10.30 10.64 18.45
CA HIS A 32 -11.60 10.90 17.85
C HIS A 32 -11.42 11.82 16.65
N PHE A 33 -11.77 11.31 15.47
CA PHE A 33 -11.85 12.09 14.26
C PHE A 33 -13.31 12.39 13.93
N VAL A 34 -13.53 13.56 13.34
CA VAL A 34 -14.80 13.96 12.72
C VAL A 34 -14.48 14.60 11.38
N PHE A 35 -15.38 14.51 10.42
CA PHE A 35 -15.17 15.10 9.11
C PHE A 35 -16.43 15.77 8.60
N GLU A 36 -16.27 16.92 7.96
CA GLU A 36 -17.33 17.64 7.29
C GLU A 36 -16.87 18.06 5.90
N TYR A 37 -17.61 17.66 4.88
CA TYR A 37 -17.35 18.09 3.52
C TYR A 37 -17.59 19.57 3.30
N SER A 38 -16.76 20.22 2.50
CA SER A 38 -17.04 21.53 1.95
C SER A 38 -18.27 21.45 1.01
N ARG A 39 -19.14 22.43 1.10
CA ARG A 39 -20.33 22.51 0.22
C ARG A 39 -19.94 22.65 -1.24
N GLN A 40 -18.83 23.34 -1.51
CA GLN A 40 -18.31 23.51 -2.86
C GLN A 40 -17.86 22.19 -3.44
N TRP A 41 -17.11 21.39 -2.68
CA TRP A 41 -16.68 20.07 -3.08
C TRP A 41 -17.85 19.15 -3.43
N LEU A 42 -18.85 19.07 -2.55
CA LEU A 42 -20.05 18.26 -2.80
C LEU A 42 -20.82 18.69 -4.04
N LYS A 43 -20.86 19.99 -4.33
CA LYS A 43 -21.53 20.51 -5.54
C LYS A 43 -20.79 20.13 -6.83
N GLN A 44 -19.47 20.13 -6.81
CA GLN A 44 -18.63 19.91 -7.98
C GLN A 44 -18.25 18.43 -8.15
N HIS A 45 -17.98 17.74 -7.05
CA HIS A 45 -17.37 16.42 -7.00
C HIS A 45 -18.11 15.42 -6.10
N GLY A 46 -19.41 15.67 -5.80
CA GLY A 46 -20.20 14.82 -4.90
C GLY A 46 -20.40 13.37 -5.36
N GLY A 47 -19.99 13.03 -6.58
CA GLY A 47 -19.94 11.66 -7.07
C GLY A 47 -18.66 10.89 -6.70
N ILE A 48 -17.65 11.56 -6.15
CA ILE A 48 -16.38 10.93 -5.77
C ILE A 48 -16.54 10.35 -4.35
N LEU A 49 -16.43 9.03 -4.24
CA LEU A 49 -16.34 8.34 -2.95
C LEU A 49 -14.88 8.36 -2.48
N LEU A 50 -14.59 8.96 -1.33
CA LEU A 50 -13.23 9.00 -0.75
C LEU A 50 -12.95 7.76 0.12
N SER A 51 -13.95 7.27 0.85
CA SER A 51 -13.87 6.02 1.62
C SER A 51 -15.27 5.49 1.93
N GLY A 52 -15.37 4.19 2.22
CA GLY A 52 -16.65 3.51 2.43
C GLY A 52 -17.38 3.89 3.71
N ASP A 53 -16.70 4.54 4.64
CA ASP A 53 -17.26 5.04 5.90
C ASP A 53 -17.72 6.49 5.83
N LEU A 54 -17.64 7.14 4.66
CA LEU A 54 -18.14 8.50 4.42
C LEU A 54 -19.40 8.49 3.54
N MET A 55 -20.33 9.35 3.88
CA MET A 55 -21.48 9.69 3.03
C MET A 55 -21.22 11.04 2.35
N ASN A 56 -21.56 11.16 1.06
CA ASN A 56 -21.48 12.45 0.35
C ASN A 56 -22.60 13.39 0.79
N ALA A 57 -22.50 13.89 2.02
CA ALA A 57 -23.49 14.76 2.65
C ALA A 57 -22.81 15.91 3.40
N PRO A 58 -23.41 17.12 3.42
CA PRO A 58 -22.88 18.30 4.11
C PRO A 58 -23.23 18.26 5.61
N SER A 59 -22.83 17.21 6.29
CA SER A 59 -23.05 17.03 7.73
C SER A 59 -21.78 16.57 8.39
N LEU A 60 -21.63 16.89 9.67
CA LEU A 60 -20.55 16.34 10.47
C LEU A 60 -20.69 14.82 10.56
N GLN A 61 -19.64 14.12 10.22
CA GLN A 61 -19.59 12.65 10.15
C GLN A 61 -18.57 12.10 11.13
N HIS A 62 -18.80 10.86 11.56
CA HIS A 62 -17.92 10.11 12.43
C HIS A 62 -17.47 8.83 11.75
N PRO A 63 -16.23 8.37 11.98
CA PRO A 63 -15.77 7.08 11.47
C PRO A 63 -16.66 5.94 11.99
N ARG A 64 -16.84 4.90 11.19
CA ARG A 64 -17.67 3.73 11.58
C ARG A 64 -16.84 2.61 12.19
N GLY A 65 -15.53 2.61 11.97
CA GLY A 65 -14.62 1.57 12.47
C GLY A 65 -14.28 1.69 13.96
N ASN A 66 -13.74 0.61 14.51
CA ASN A 66 -13.39 0.52 15.94
C ASN A 66 -12.23 1.44 16.36
N ASP A 67 -11.40 1.84 15.42
CA ASP A 67 -10.22 2.71 15.63
C ASP A 67 -10.56 4.22 15.58
N ASN A 68 -11.81 4.57 15.31
CA ASN A 68 -12.30 5.96 15.21
C ASN A 68 -11.53 6.81 14.18
N VAL A 69 -11.07 6.21 13.09
CA VAL A 69 -10.34 6.87 12.00
C VAL A 69 -11.01 6.57 10.66
N PHE A 70 -11.20 7.59 9.83
CA PHE A 70 -11.73 7.41 8.47
C PHE A 70 -10.76 6.65 7.56
N GLY A 71 -11.28 5.84 6.64
CA GLY A 71 -10.49 5.07 5.70
C GLY A 71 -9.51 5.91 4.90
N PHE A 72 -9.93 7.04 4.35
CA PHE A 72 -9.05 7.93 3.58
C PHE A 72 -7.91 8.53 4.41
N VAL A 73 -8.10 8.66 5.72
CA VAL A 73 -7.05 9.10 6.65
C VAL A 73 -6.09 7.95 6.95
N LYS A 74 -6.61 6.71 7.08
CA LYS A 74 -5.79 5.49 7.29
C LYS A 74 -4.77 5.28 6.17
N ASP A 75 -5.16 5.50 4.91
CA ASP A 75 -4.26 5.40 3.75
C ASP A 75 -3.19 6.50 3.72
N SER A 76 -3.38 7.56 4.50
CA SER A 76 -2.41 8.65 4.68
C SER A 76 -1.45 8.44 5.86
N PHE A 77 -1.64 7.40 6.67
CA PHE A 77 -0.77 7.11 7.82
C PHE A 77 0.53 6.44 7.39
N PRO A 78 1.57 6.54 8.23
CA PRO A 78 2.74 5.71 8.07
C PRO A 78 2.39 4.24 8.28
N ASP A 79 3.06 3.37 7.53
CA ASP A 79 3.04 1.94 7.78
C ASP A 79 3.73 1.56 9.11
N ARG A 80 3.83 0.26 9.41
CA ARG A 80 4.48 -0.22 10.65
C ARG A 80 5.94 0.23 10.75
N TRP A 81 6.67 0.22 9.65
CA TRP A 81 8.05 0.70 9.61
C TRP A 81 8.12 2.22 9.86
N GLY A 82 7.32 3.00 9.16
CA GLY A 82 7.25 4.45 9.37
C GLY A 82 6.82 4.84 10.79
N ARG A 83 5.88 4.11 11.40
CA ARG A 83 5.50 4.30 12.82
C ARG A 83 6.67 4.02 13.75
N LEU A 84 7.43 2.94 13.53
CA LEU A 84 8.63 2.64 14.29
C LEU A 84 9.63 3.80 14.26
N LEU A 85 9.89 4.36 13.08
CA LEU A 85 10.81 5.49 12.91
C LEU A 85 10.34 6.73 13.69
N LEU A 86 9.05 7.08 13.60
CA LEU A 86 8.46 8.20 14.34
C LEU A 86 8.52 8.00 15.84
N ASP A 87 8.22 6.80 16.34
CA ASP A 87 8.30 6.45 17.76
C ASP A 87 9.74 6.55 18.28
N ARG A 88 10.74 6.17 17.48
CA ARG A 88 12.16 6.30 17.84
C ARG A 88 12.60 7.76 17.84
N ARG A 89 12.13 8.56 16.89
CA ARG A 89 12.37 10.01 16.89
C ARG A 89 11.81 10.66 18.14
N GLU A 90 10.57 10.36 18.54
CA GLU A 90 9.98 10.88 19.77
C GLU A 90 10.80 10.51 21.01
N ARG A 91 11.27 9.26 21.12
CA ARG A 91 12.11 8.81 22.24
C ARG A 91 13.42 9.59 22.33
N LEU A 92 14.11 9.79 21.20
CA LEU A 92 15.35 10.57 21.15
C LEU A 92 15.12 12.04 21.48
N THR A 93 14.05 12.64 20.96
CA THR A 93 13.67 14.02 21.25
C THR A 93 13.39 14.21 22.73
N ALA A 94 12.58 13.32 23.31
CA ALA A 94 12.25 13.34 24.74
C ALA A 94 13.52 13.23 25.61
N GLN A 95 14.46 12.37 25.24
CA GLN A 95 15.73 12.22 25.95
C GLN A 95 16.60 13.51 25.88
N LYS A 96 16.70 14.14 24.71
CA LYS A 96 17.43 15.40 24.52
C LYS A 96 16.82 16.55 25.30
N GLU A 97 15.49 16.58 25.37
CA GLU A 97 14.74 17.62 26.10
C GLU A 97 14.59 17.33 27.58
N GLY A 98 15.09 16.20 28.09
CA GLY A 98 14.98 15.81 29.49
C GLY A 98 13.55 15.57 29.99
N ARG A 99 12.62 15.21 29.10
CA ARG A 99 11.22 14.94 29.41
C ARG A 99 10.88 13.47 29.24
N PRO A 100 9.80 12.97 29.86
CA PRO A 100 9.25 11.66 29.55
C PRO A 100 8.83 11.57 28.08
N LYS A 101 9.02 10.38 27.45
CA LYS A 101 8.46 10.09 26.14
C LYS A 101 6.94 10.14 26.23
N ARG A 102 6.28 10.70 25.23
CA ARG A 102 4.83 10.59 25.04
C ARG A 102 4.49 9.44 24.11
N MET A 103 3.31 8.90 24.22
CA MET A 103 2.74 8.02 23.20
C MET A 103 2.29 8.90 22.03
N LEU A 104 2.72 8.53 20.80
CA LEU A 104 2.24 9.19 19.61
C LEU A 104 0.78 8.80 19.35
N THR A 105 -0.01 9.78 18.97
CA THR A 105 -1.42 9.62 18.61
C THR A 105 -1.56 9.45 17.09
N ASN A 106 -2.75 9.07 16.61
CA ASN A 106 -3.02 9.04 15.19
C ASN A 106 -2.86 10.42 14.51
N TYR A 107 -3.11 11.51 15.24
CA TYR A 107 -2.79 12.85 14.76
C TYR A 107 -1.30 13.04 14.52
N ASP A 108 -0.45 12.63 15.47
CA ASP A 108 1.00 12.72 15.34
C ASP A 108 1.53 11.93 14.13
N TYR A 109 0.96 10.73 13.90
CA TYR A 109 1.30 9.94 12.72
C TYR A 109 0.83 10.60 11.43
N LEU A 110 -0.37 11.20 11.40
CA LEU A 110 -0.87 11.89 10.21
C LEU A 110 0.02 13.06 9.80
N ILE A 111 0.40 13.90 10.78
CA ILE A 111 1.23 15.06 10.51
C ILE A 111 2.72 14.75 10.40
N GLY A 112 3.15 13.56 10.83
CA GLY A 112 4.54 13.12 10.82
C GLY A 112 5.06 12.68 9.43
N ILE A 113 4.17 12.48 8.45
CA ILE A 113 4.53 12.11 7.07
C ILE A 113 4.79 13.36 6.25
N GLU A 114 5.91 13.35 5.54
CA GLU A 114 6.27 14.40 4.58
C GLU A 114 5.24 14.46 3.43
N ASP A 115 4.77 15.66 3.10
CA ASP A 115 3.69 15.85 2.13
C ASP A 115 4.02 15.30 0.75
N PHE A 116 5.23 15.54 0.24
CA PHE A 116 5.62 15.12 -1.11
C PHE A 116 5.60 13.60 -1.29
N THR A 117 5.99 12.85 -0.26
CA THR A 117 6.05 11.38 -0.28
C THR A 117 4.73 10.72 0.07
N ARG A 118 3.76 11.45 0.61
CA ARG A 118 2.43 10.93 0.94
C ARG A 118 1.77 10.23 -0.24
N MET A 119 1.18 9.06 0.01
CA MET A 119 0.50 8.28 -1.02
C MET A 119 -0.76 8.98 -1.52
N GLY A 120 -0.98 8.92 -2.83
CA GLY A 120 -2.16 9.48 -3.47
C GLY A 120 -2.16 11.00 -3.55
N GLY A 121 -3.36 11.57 -3.68
CA GLY A 121 -3.58 12.99 -3.96
C GLY A 121 -4.25 13.77 -2.82
N ILE A 122 -4.46 13.19 -1.63
CA ILE A 122 -4.98 13.93 -0.49
C ILE A 122 -3.83 14.64 0.22
N ARG A 123 -4.04 15.93 0.52
CA ARG A 123 -3.09 16.80 1.23
C ARG A 123 -3.78 17.48 2.40
N TYR A 124 -2.99 17.91 3.38
CA TYR A 124 -3.49 18.44 4.64
C TYR A 124 -2.86 19.79 4.94
N LYS A 125 -3.67 20.75 5.42
CA LYS A 125 -3.22 22.04 5.96
C LYS A 125 -3.77 22.26 7.36
N GLU A 126 -3.03 22.95 8.20
CA GLU A 126 -3.61 23.50 9.44
C GLU A 126 -4.60 24.62 9.10
N GLU A 127 -5.62 24.84 9.93
CA GLU A 127 -6.68 25.84 9.67
C GLU A 127 -6.11 27.25 9.45
N GLU A 128 -5.04 27.63 10.16
CA GLU A 128 -4.39 28.93 10.07
C GLU A 128 -3.05 28.88 9.30
N GLY A 129 -2.73 27.74 8.67
CA GLY A 129 -1.47 27.52 7.96
C GLY A 129 -1.53 27.88 6.48
N ASP A 130 -0.50 28.53 5.98
CA ASP A 130 -0.36 28.82 4.53
C ASP A 130 0.14 27.62 3.75
N ASP A 131 1.01 26.79 4.35
CA ASP A 131 1.65 25.62 3.72
C ASP A 131 0.95 24.31 4.07
N TYR A 132 1.16 23.28 3.25
CA TYR A 132 0.75 21.92 3.61
C TYR A 132 1.57 21.39 4.78
N ILE A 133 0.93 20.59 5.63
CA ILE A 133 1.55 20.02 6.83
C ILE A 133 2.74 19.16 6.40
N ASN A 134 3.89 19.43 7.03
CA ASN A 134 5.17 18.77 6.77
C ASN A 134 5.61 18.82 5.30
N ALA A 135 5.26 19.91 4.60
CA ALA A 135 5.81 20.20 3.28
C ALA A 135 7.15 20.91 3.45
N SER A 136 8.26 20.17 3.40
CA SER A 136 9.55 20.82 3.45
C SER A 136 9.87 21.52 2.12
N ALA A 137 10.35 22.74 2.20
CA ALA A 137 10.80 23.50 1.03
C ALA A 137 12.08 22.92 0.38
N LYS A 138 12.75 22.00 1.04
CA LYS A 138 13.92 21.27 0.54
C LYS A 138 13.54 19.81 0.39
N TYR A 139 13.55 19.33 -0.84
CA TYR A 139 13.37 17.94 -1.18
C TYR A 139 14.28 17.04 -0.34
N LEU A 140 13.70 16.41 0.66
CA LEU A 140 14.41 15.50 1.56
C LEU A 140 14.27 14.04 1.09
N VAL A 141 13.64 13.82 -0.08
CA VAL A 141 13.60 12.49 -0.69
C VAL A 141 14.98 12.19 -1.27
N PRO A 142 15.71 11.20 -0.71
CA PRO A 142 17.06 10.92 -1.15
C PRO A 142 17.07 10.39 -2.59
N PRO A 143 18.11 10.72 -3.35
CA PRO A 143 18.32 10.17 -4.66
C PRO A 143 18.67 8.67 -4.59
N ILE A 144 18.47 7.96 -5.70
CA ILE A 144 18.81 6.52 -5.79
C ILE A 144 20.27 6.22 -5.46
N GLU A 145 21.17 7.15 -5.69
CA GLU A 145 22.58 7.04 -5.35
C GLU A 145 22.83 6.89 -3.83
N SER A 146 21.88 7.32 -3.00
CA SER A 146 21.94 7.20 -1.54
C SER A 146 21.52 5.83 -1.00
N LEU A 147 21.09 4.90 -1.83
CA LEU A 147 20.50 3.61 -1.42
C LEU A 147 21.38 2.79 -0.48
N ARG A 148 22.71 2.83 -0.67
CA ARG A 148 23.63 2.13 0.24
C ARG A 148 23.61 2.73 1.64
N ALA A 149 23.69 4.05 1.75
CA ALA A 149 23.61 4.74 3.04
C ALA A 149 22.26 4.50 3.74
N LEU A 150 21.16 4.48 2.98
CA LEU A 150 19.83 4.17 3.51
C LEU A 150 19.73 2.71 3.99
N CYS A 151 20.35 1.76 3.28
CA CYS A 151 20.42 0.37 3.70
C CYS A 151 21.19 0.22 5.02
N ASP A 152 22.34 0.90 5.14
CA ASP A 152 23.13 0.90 6.37
C ASP A 152 22.32 1.50 7.53
N ALA A 153 21.60 2.61 7.29
CA ALA A 153 20.71 3.21 8.29
C ALA A 153 19.59 2.26 8.73
N CYS A 154 18.95 1.55 7.82
CA CYS A 154 17.95 0.53 8.15
C CYS A 154 18.54 -0.56 9.06
N HIS A 155 19.72 -1.07 8.71
CA HIS A 155 20.41 -2.11 9.48
C HIS A 155 20.78 -1.64 10.89
N GLU A 156 21.26 -0.41 11.05
CA GLU A 156 21.59 0.13 12.38
C GLU A 156 20.35 0.34 13.25
N ILE A 157 19.21 0.72 12.65
CA ILE A 157 17.94 0.81 13.38
C ILE A 157 17.44 -0.57 13.80
N GLU A 158 17.49 -1.57 12.92
CA GLU A 158 17.13 -2.95 13.29
C GLU A 158 18.02 -3.51 14.43
N LEU A 159 19.33 -3.25 14.39
CA LEU A 159 20.26 -3.63 15.46
C LEU A 159 19.93 -2.97 16.80
N ALA A 160 19.62 -1.68 16.77
CA ALA A 160 19.21 -0.96 17.96
C ALA A 160 17.91 -1.53 18.54
N GLU A 161 16.95 -1.91 17.67
CA GLU A 161 15.73 -2.60 18.10
C GLU A 161 16.03 -3.93 18.81
N GLU A 162 16.89 -4.78 18.21
CA GLU A 162 17.25 -6.09 18.79
C GLU A 162 17.93 -5.94 20.16
N ARG A 163 18.73 -4.89 20.35
CA ARG A 163 19.42 -4.57 21.62
C ARG A 163 18.53 -3.80 22.60
N ASN A 164 17.31 -3.44 22.21
CA ASN A 164 16.44 -2.53 22.95
C ASN A 164 17.13 -1.17 23.29
N GLU A 165 17.96 -0.71 22.38
CA GLU A 165 18.68 0.56 22.44
C GLU A 165 18.01 1.62 21.56
N LEU A 166 18.41 2.88 21.69
CA LEU A 166 18.01 3.92 20.76
C LEU A 166 19.04 4.03 19.62
N PRO A 167 18.59 4.08 18.35
CA PRO A 167 19.50 4.31 17.24
C PRO A 167 20.08 5.74 17.33
N GLU A 168 21.23 5.95 16.71
CA GLU A 168 21.76 7.30 16.58
C GLU A 168 20.84 8.18 15.72
N GLN A 169 20.73 9.46 16.09
CA GLN A 169 19.86 10.42 15.39
C GLN A 169 20.11 10.48 13.88
N ARG A 170 21.39 10.42 13.47
CA ARG A 170 21.77 10.49 12.04
C ARG A 170 21.11 9.40 11.18
N TRP A 171 20.86 8.22 11.74
CA TRP A 171 20.20 7.14 11.00
C TRP A 171 18.70 7.38 10.83
N LEU A 172 18.06 7.92 11.88
CA LEU A 172 16.66 8.32 11.78
C LEU A 172 16.45 9.48 10.80
N ASP A 173 17.33 10.48 10.83
CA ASP A 173 17.24 11.66 9.95
C ASP A 173 17.31 11.28 8.46
N GLN A 174 17.97 10.17 8.11
CA GLN A 174 18.03 9.68 6.73
C GLN A 174 16.74 8.98 6.28
N LEU A 175 15.94 8.46 7.21
CA LEU A 175 14.79 7.58 6.88
C LEU A 175 13.43 8.17 7.22
N ILE A 176 13.34 9.15 8.12
CA ILE A 176 12.06 9.72 8.56
C ILE A 176 11.40 10.54 7.47
N ASP A 177 12.15 11.43 6.83
CA ASP A 177 11.59 12.30 5.78
C ASP A 177 11.19 11.52 4.52
N PRO A 178 11.98 10.53 4.05
CA PRO A 178 11.54 9.64 3.00
C PRO A 178 10.54 8.57 3.48
N GLY A 179 10.02 8.67 4.71
CA GLY A 179 9.08 7.73 5.30
C GLY A 179 7.88 7.42 4.43
N THR A 180 7.24 6.27 4.66
CA THR A 180 6.25 5.73 3.75
C THR A 180 4.87 5.58 4.40
N SER A 181 3.82 5.84 3.61
CA SER A 181 2.44 5.42 3.87
C SER A 181 2.08 4.14 3.09
N LEU A 182 3.06 3.35 2.63
CA LEU A 182 2.89 2.33 1.58
C LEU A 182 2.63 0.90 2.07
N GLY A 183 2.37 0.70 3.34
CA GLY A 183 2.06 -0.62 3.92
C GLY A 183 3.29 -1.48 4.24
N GLY A 184 3.15 -2.36 5.25
CA GLY A 184 4.14 -3.37 5.62
C GLY A 184 5.09 -2.99 6.77
N ALA A 185 5.79 -4.00 7.30
CA ALA A 185 6.68 -3.86 8.46
C ALA A 185 8.18 -3.87 8.09
N ARG A 186 8.51 -4.16 6.83
CA ARG A 186 9.89 -4.26 6.36
C ARG A 186 10.53 -2.89 6.13
N PRO A 187 11.87 -2.78 6.30
CA PRO A 187 12.60 -1.54 6.03
C PRO A 187 12.37 -1.04 4.60
N LYS A 188 11.96 0.20 4.47
CA LYS A 188 11.72 0.85 3.17
C LYS A 188 11.83 2.36 3.26
N ALA A 189 12.05 3.01 2.12
CA ALA A 189 12.04 4.46 1.98
C ALA A 189 11.59 4.88 0.59
N ASN A 190 11.06 6.10 0.45
CA ASN A 190 10.91 6.72 -0.86
C ASN A 190 12.27 7.23 -1.35
N VAL A 191 12.52 7.05 -2.64
CA VAL A 191 13.71 7.60 -3.33
C VAL A 191 13.29 8.19 -4.68
N VAL A 192 14.09 9.11 -5.20
CA VAL A 192 13.89 9.69 -6.53
C VAL A 192 15.01 9.25 -7.48
N ASP A 193 14.67 9.00 -8.74
CA ASP A 193 15.67 8.81 -9.78
C ASP A 193 16.13 10.15 -10.38
N THR A 194 17.07 10.06 -11.31
CA THR A 194 17.62 11.22 -12.02
C THR A 194 16.58 12.01 -12.83
N ASP A 195 15.46 11.38 -13.18
CA ASP A 195 14.34 11.98 -13.90
C ASP A 195 13.27 12.53 -12.95
N GLY A 196 13.53 12.54 -11.62
CA GLY A 196 12.59 13.00 -10.59
C GLY A 196 11.42 12.04 -10.32
N LYS A 197 11.48 10.79 -10.80
CA LYS A 197 10.43 9.80 -10.58
C LYS A 197 10.59 9.13 -9.23
N LEU A 198 9.48 8.96 -8.51
CA LEU A 198 9.43 8.35 -7.20
C LEU A 198 9.44 6.81 -7.28
N TYR A 199 10.21 6.22 -6.39
CA TYR A 199 10.25 4.78 -6.13
C TYR A 199 10.10 4.51 -4.64
N VAL A 200 9.56 3.33 -4.32
CA VAL A 200 9.71 2.72 -3.01
C VAL A 200 10.91 1.79 -3.08
N ALA A 201 11.93 2.07 -2.28
CA ALA A 201 13.04 1.17 -2.07
C ALA A 201 12.73 0.26 -0.87
N LYS A 202 12.69 -1.05 -1.08
CA LYS A 202 12.62 -2.05 0.00
C LYS A 202 14.03 -2.58 0.25
N PHE A 203 14.42 -2.59 1.52
CA PHE A 203 15.77 -2.99 1.94
C PHE A 203 15.74 -4.37 2.57
N PRO A 204 16.78 -5.19 2.36
CA PRO A 204 16.89 -6.48 3.03
C PRO A 204 16.96 -6.29 4.54
N SER A 205 16.18 -7.07 5.29
CA SER A 205 16.27 -7.13 6.74
C SER A 205 17.36 -8.11 7.17
N LYS A 206 17.98 -7.85 8.33
CA LYS A 206 18.90 -8.82 8.95
C LYS A 206 18.23 -10.12 9.35
N LYS A 207 16.91 -10.11 9.52
CA LYS A 207 16.09 -11.29 9.85
C LYS A 207 15.79 -12.18 8.65
N ASP A 208 16.06 -11.71 7.44
CA ASP A 208 15.77 -12.47 6.25
C ASP A 208 16.71 -13.67 6.14
N LEU A 209 16.14 -14.85 5.97
CA LEU A 209 16.89 -16.08 5.70
C LEU A 209 17.25 -16.18 4.21
N GLU A 210 16.47 -15.55 3.35
CA GLU A 210 16.57 -15.57 1.90
C GLU A 210 16.65 -14.14 1.32
N ASN A 211 16.87 -14.03 0.03
CA ASN A 211 16.86 -12.77 -0.71
C ASN A 211 15.41 -12.40 -1.10
N THR A 212 14.64 -11.92 -0.13
CA THR A 212 13.21 -11.65 -0.27
C THR A 212 12.91 -10.62 -1.35
N GLU A 213 13.76 -9.61 -1.50
CA GLU A 213 13.63 -8.55 -2.51
C GLU A 213 13.74 -9.11 -3.93
N LEU A 214 14.64 -10.08 -4.13
CA LEU A 214 14.79 -10.75 -5.42
C LEU A 214 13.61 -11.70 -5.70
N ILE A 215 13.08 -12.36 -4.66
CA ILE A 215 11.88 -13.19 -4.76
C ILE A 215 10.67 -12.32 -5.12
N GLU A 216 10.47 -11.18 -4.46
CA GLU A 216 9.38 -10.26 -4.78
C GLU A 216 9.49 -9.73 -6.21
N HIS A 217 10.71 -9.38 -6.66
CA HIS A 217 10.94 -9.00 -8.06
C HIS A 217 10.53 -10.11 -9.02
N PHE A 218 10.97 -11.34 -8.76
CA PHE A 218 10.57 -12.51 -9.56
C PHE A 218 9.06 -12.67 -9.63
N SER A 219 8.37 -12.56 -8.47
CA SER A 219 6.92 -12.68 -8.39
C SER A 219 6.20 -11.65 -9.26
N HIS A 220 6.67 -10.39 -9.24
CA HIS A 220 6.14 -9.33 -10.11
C HIS A 220 6.34 -9.64 -11.60
N GLN A 221 7.53 -10.14 -11.98
CA GLN A 221 7.81 -10.48 -13.39
C GLN A 221 6.95 -11.66 -13.85
N LEU A 222 6.75 -12.65 -12.99
CA LEU A 222 5.91 -13.81 -13.30
C LEU A 222 4.42 -13.42 -13.39
N ALA A 223 3.94 -12.58 -12.48
CA ALA A 223 2.58 -12.03 -12.52
C ALA A 223 2.33 -11.20 -13.81
N ALA A 224 3.32 -10.40 -14.24
CA ALA A 224 3.24 -9.69 -15.51
C ALA A 224 3.14 -10.64 -16.71
N LYS A 225 3.87 -11.75 -16.70
CA LYS A 225 3.76 -12.80 -17.75
C LYS A 225 2.41 -13.52 -17.71
N ALA A 226 1.78 -13.61 -16.54
CA ALA A 226 0.42 -14.10 -16.39
C ALA A 226 -0.65 -13.08 -16.85
N GLY A 227 -0.25 -11.94 -17.40
CA GLY A 227 -1.15 -10.91 -17.92
C GLY A 227 -1.70 -9.94 -16.87
N ILE A 228 -1.14 -9.93 -15.66
CA ILE A 228 -1.54 -9.01 -14.59
C ILE A 228 -0.83 -7.66 -14.78
N ASN A 229 -1.57 -6.58 -14.61
CA ASN A 229 -0.98 -5.24 -14.55
C ASN A 229 -0.29 -5.07 -13.19
N VAL A 230 1.05 -5.03 -13.17
CA VAL A 230 1.86 -4.96 -11.95
C VAL A 230 2.66 -3.67 -11.85
N ALA A 231 2.98 -3.25 -10.63
CA ALA A 231 3.94 -2.19 -10.38
C ALA A 231 5.31 -2.57 -11.00
N LYS A 232 5.94 -1.62 -11.68
CA LYS A 232 7.25 -1.85 -12.32
C LYS A 232 8.33 -1.94 -11.25
N THR A 233 9.03 -3.06 -11.22
CA THR A 233 10.11 -3.33 -10.27
C THR A 233 11.45 -3.53 -10.95
N ARG A 234 12.53 -3.22 -10.22
CA ARG A 234 13.90 -3.61 -10.55
C ARG A 234 14.69 -3.83 -9.28
N THR A 235 15.73 -4.64 -9.34
CA THR A 235 16.63 -4.88 -8.20
C THR A 235 17.98 -4.20 -8.39
N ILE A 236 18.63 -3.89 -7.27
CA ILE A 236 20.01 -3.43 -7.24
C ILE A 236 20.77 -4.32 -6.26
N LYS A 237 21.86 -4.92 -6.73
CA LYS A 237 22.69 -5.80 -5.92
C LYS A 237 23.50 -5.00 -4.90
N ILE A 238 23.35 -5.34 -3.62
CA ILE A 238 24.09 -4.69 -2.52
C ILE A 238 25.29 -5.54 -2.11
N SER A 239 25.11 -6.86 -2.04
CA SER A 239 26.13 -7.83 -1.68
C SER A 239 26.00 -9.10 -2.51
N LYS A 240 26.84 -10.10 -2.25
CA LYS A 240 26.79 -11.38 -2.98
C LYS A 240 25.40 -12.04 -2.92
N ASP A 241 24.74 -11.97 -1.77
CA ASP A 241 23.52 -12.74 -1.47
C ASP A 241 22.30 -11.83 -1.16
N ARG A 242 22.43 -10.51 -1.36
CA ARG A 242 21.37 -9.53 -1.04
C ARG A 242 21.19 -8.51 -2.15
N ASP A 243 19.96 -8.29 -2.46
CA ASP A 243 19.50 -7.24 -3.36
C ASP A 243 18.60 -6.28 -2.58
N LEU A 244 18.38 -5.09 -3.09
CA LEU A 244 17.28 -4.22 -2.73
C LEU A 244 16.29 -4.17 -3.90
N LEU A 245 15.03 -3.94 -3.59
CA LEU A 245 13.96 -3.81 -4.58
C LEU A 245 13.58 -2.35 -4.74
N LEU A 246 13.52 -1.88 -5.97
CA LEU A 246 12.91 -0.62 -6.34
C LEU A 246 11.57 -0.88 -7.03
N SER A 247 10.48 -0.43 -6.43
CA SER A 247 9.14 -0.44 -6.99
C SER A 247 8.76 0.98 -7.41
N LYS A 248 8.50 1.19 -8.71
CA LYS A 248 8.11 2.49 -9.22
C LYS A 248 6.73 2.87 -8.70
N ARG A 249 6.59 4.07 -8.14
CA ARG A 249 5.29 4.58 -7.72
C ARG A 249 4.39 4.81 -8.93
N PHE A 250 3.16 4.35 -8.80
CA PHE A 250 2.12 4.44 -9.84
C PHE A 250 1.07 5.52 -9.51
N ASP A 251 1.17 6.15 -8.36
CA ASP A 251 0.33 7.26 -7.92
C ASP A 251 0.88 8.65 -8.30
N ARG A 252 1.75 8.66 -9.31
CA ARG A 252 2.28 9.88 -9.93
C ARG A 252 2.24 9.76 -11.45
N THR A 253 1.85 10.83 -12.12
CA THR A 253 1.96 10.93 -13.58
C THR A 253 3.43 11.03 -14.02
N ALA A 254 3.67 11.00 -15.33
CA ALA A 254 5.01 11.20 -15.88
C ALA A 254 5.59 12.59 -15.52
N GLU A 255 4.72 13.59 -15.37
CA GLU A 255 5.03 14.97 -15.01
C GLU A 255 5.09 15.20 -13.49
N GLY A 256 4.89 14.14 -12.69
CA GLY A 256 4.95 14.19 -11.23
C GLY A 256 3.66 14.64 -10.53
N ARG A 257 2.53 14.81 -11.27
CA ARG A 257 1.23 15.13 -10.67
C ARG A 257 0.70 13.92 -9.87
N ARG A 258 -0.11 14.19 -8.85
CA ARG A 258 -0.64 13.16 -7.96
C ARG A 258 -1.86 12.48 -8.55
N ILE A 259 -1.82 11.16 -8.66
CA ILE A 259 -2.99 10.33 -8.93
C ILE A 259 -3.51 9.85 -7.57
N HIS A 260 -4.78 10.13 -7.27
CA HIS A 260 -5.29 9.71 -5.98
C HIS A 260 -5.39 8.19 -5.89
N PHE A 261 -4.91 7.66 -4.78
CA PHE A 261 -4.90 6.25 -4.44
C PHE A 261 -5.73 6.01 -3.19
N ALA A 262 -6.48 4.92 -3.16
CA ALA A 262 -7.08 4.38 -1.96
C ALA A 262 -6.99 2.86 -1.94
N SER A 263 -6.80 2.27 -0.76
CA SER A 263 -6.84 0.82 -0.60
C SER A 263 -8.26 0.29 -0.64
N ALA A 264 -8.45 -0.98 -1.01
CA ALA A 264 -9.75 -1.64 -0.92
C ALA A 264 -10.29 -1.60 0.51
N MET A 265 -9.41 -1.74 1.52
CA MET A 265 -9.79 -1.62 2.92
C MET A 265 -10.50 -0.28 3.21
N SER A 266 -9.95 0.83 2.74
CA SER A 266 -10.51 2.16 2.93
C SER A 266 -11.80 2.38 2.13
N LEU A 267 -11.83 1.96 0.87
CA LEU A 267 -12.99 2.11 0.00
C LEU A 267 -14.18 1.25 0.41
N LEU A 268 -13.92 0.12 1.08
CA LEU A 268 -14.95 -0.74 1.66
C LEU A 268 -15.35 -0.32 3.09
N GLY A 269 -14.60 0.60 3.71
CA GLY A 269 -14.85 1.04 5.09
C GLY A 269 -14.57 -0.05 6.12
N LEU A 270 -13.58 -0.91 5.85
CA LEU A 270 -13.21 -2.03 6.69
C LEU A 270 -12.15 -1.64 7.73
N ASP A 271 -12.13 -2.35 8.84
CA ASP A 271 -11.11 -2.23 9.88
C ASP A 271 -9.85 -3.04 9.51
N ASP A 272 -8.72 -2.67 10.11
CA ASP A 272 -7.47 -3.42 9.98
C ASP A 272 -7.64 -4.84 10.51
N GLY A 273 -7.20 -5.83 9.73
CA GLY A 273 -7.40 -7.24 10.04
C GLY A 273 -8.69 -7.86 9.49
N ALA A 274 -9.52 -7.10 8.77
CA ALA A 274 -10.63 -7.69 8.02
C ALA A 274 -10.11 -8.68 6.97
N GLY A 275 -10.77 -9.83 6.87
CA GLY A 275 -10.40 -10.91 5.97
C GLY A 275 -11.29 -12.15 6.18
N SER A 276 -10.80 -13.33 5.85
CA SER A 276 -11.55 -14.59 5.94
C SER A 276 -12.13 -14.83 7.34
N SER A 277 -11.36 -14.54 8.38
CA SER A 277 -11.79 -14.69 9.78
C SER A 277 -12.97 -13.77 10.18
N THR A 278 -13.22 -12.72 9.43
CA THR A 278 -14.35 -11.78 9.62
C THR A 278 -15.44 -11.93 8.56
N GLY A 279 -15.33 -12.97 7.70
CA GLY A 279 -16.29 -13.24 6.63
C GLY A 279 -16.11 -12.36 5.40
N ASN A 280 -14.94 -11.70 5.26
CA ASN A 280 -14.65 -10.83 4.13
C ASN A 280 -13.73 -11.50 3.11
N GLY A 281 -13.91 -11.14 1.84
CA GLY A 281 -13.15 -11.75 0.75
C GLY A 281 -13.09 -10.94 -0.53
N TYR A 282 -12.63 -11.59 -1.59
CA TYR A 282 -12.52 -10.95 -2.91
C TYR A 282 -13.85 -10.48 -3.47
N LEU A 283 -14.97 -11.09 -3.06
CA LEU A 283 -16.30 -10.67 -3.51
C LEU A 283 -16.70 -9.28 -2.96
N ASP A 284 -16.16 -8.85 -1.80
CA ASP A 284 -16.33 -7.47 -1.33
C ASP A 284 -15.66 -6.48 -2.32
N ILE A 285 -14.49 -6.86 -2.88
CA ILE A 285 -13.80 -6.05 -3.90
C ILE A 285 -14.60 -6.04 -5.20
N VAL A 286 -15.19 -7.18 -5.60
CA VAL A 286 -16.12 -7.26 -6.74
C VAL A 286 -17.27 -6.28 -6.56
N ASP A 287 -17.89 -6.27 -5.41
CA ASP A 287 -19.00 -5.37 -5.07
C ASP A 287 -18.61 -3.90 -5.19
N PHE A 288 -17.41 -3.54 -4.76
CA PHE A 288 -16.91 -2.18 -4.94
C PHE A 288 -16.67 -1.85 -6.42
N ILE A 289 -16.07 -2.77 -7.19
CA ILE A 289 -15.85 -2.57 -8.62
C ILE A 289 -17.17 -2.32 -9.35
N LEU A 290 -18.21 -3.08 -9.03
CA LEU A 290 -19.52 -2.93 -9.64
C LEU A 290 -20.18 -1.57 -9.37
N ARG A 291 -19.90 -0.96 -8.22
CA ARG A 291 -20.54 0.28 -7.76
C ARG A 291 -19.72 1.53 -8.01
N GLY A 292 -18.40 1.43 -7.96
CA GLY A 292 -17.51 2.60 -7.88
C GLY A 292 -16.48 2.73 -9.00
N CYS A 293 -16.27 1.67 -9.80
CA CYS A 293 -15.24 1.69 -10.84
C CYS A 293 -15.77 2.05 -12.22
N THR A 294 -14.90 2.68 -13.00
CA THR A 294 -15.02 2.73 -14.45
C THR A 294 -14.58 1.40 -15.07
N ASP A 295 -14.91 1.14 -16.33
CA ASP A 295 -14.47 -0.05 -17.06
C ASP A 295 -14.64 -1.36 -16.24
N VAL A 296 -15.84 -1.51 -15.65
CA VAL A 296 -16.20 -2.57 -14.70
C VAL A 296 -15.74 -3.96 -15.17
N ARG A 297 -16.05 -4.32 -16.41
CA ARG A 297 -15.70 -5.65 -16.95
C ARG A 297 -14.18 -5.87 -16.96
N GLN A 298 -13.41 -4.85 -17.34
CA GLN A 298 -11.95 -4.95 -17.36
C GLN A 298 -11.38 -5.13 -15.95
N ASN A 299 -11.87 -4.35 -14.98
CA ASN A 299 -11.44 -4.45 -13.59
C ASN A 299 -11.82 -5.81 -12.97
N LEU A 300 -12.99 -6.37 -13.27
CA LEU A 300 -13.39 -7.69 -12.78
C LEU A 300 -12.51 -8.80 -13.37
N ARG A 301 -12.19 -8.76 -14.67
CA ARG A 301 -11.27 -9.72 -15.31
C ARG A 301 -9.87 -9.63 -14.72
N GLU A 302 -9.39 -8.41 -14.50
CA GLU A 302 -8.09 -8.17 -13.86
C GLU A 302 -8.09 -8.72 -12.42
N LEU A 303 -9.12 -8.46 -11.62
CA LEU A 303 -9.23 -9.01 -10.27
C LEU A 303 -9.28 -10.54 -10.29
N TYR A 304 -10.08 -11.14 -11.15
CA TYR A 304 -10.19 -12.60 -11.28
C TYR A 304 -8.83 -13.23 -11.62
N ARG A 305 -8.07 -12.62 -12.54
CA ARG A 305 -6.73 -13.05 -12.90
C ARG A 305 -5.75 -12.97 -11.73
N ARG A 306 -5.84 -11.91 -10.92
CA ARG A 306 -5.04 -11.76 -9.69
C ARG A 306 -5.36 -12.85 -8.67
N VAL A 307 -6.64 -13.13 -8.45
CA VAL A 307 -7.05 -14.19 -7.52
C VAL A 307 -6.56 -15.56 -8.02
N ALA A 308 -6.72 -15.86 -9.32
CA ALA A 308 -6.20 -17.08 -9.90
C ALA A 308 -4.66 -17.22 -9.71
N PHE A 309 -3.93 -16.11 -9.91
CA PHE A 309 -2.50 -16.08 -9.68
C PHE A 309 -2.15 -16.30 -8.20
N ASN A 310 -2.79 -15.57 -7.29
CA ASN A 310 -2.53 -15.68 -5.85
C ASN A 310 -2.76 -17.10 -5.33
N VAL A 311 -3.85 -17.73 -5.76
CA VAL A 311 -4.19 -19.12 -5.40
C VAL A 311 -3.13 -20.10 -5.90
N MET A 312 -2.76 -20.04 -7.17
CA MET A 312 -1.85 -21.00 -7.79
C MET A 312 -0.38 -20.72 -7.45
N PHE A 313 0.02 -19.45 -7.43
CA PHE A 313 1.38 -19.04 -7.09
C PHE A 313 1.67 -19.20 -5.59
N GLY A 314 0.64 -19.05 -4.76
CA GLY A 314 0.75 -19.13 -3.30
C GLY A 314 1.01 -17.78 -2.65
N ASN A 315 0.57 -16.67 -3.24
CA ASN A 315 0.54 -15.39 -2.54
C ASN A 315 -0.61 -15.41 -1.52
N THR A 316 -0.32 -15.82 -0.30
CA THR A 316 -1.32 -16.07 0.75
C THR A 316 -1.49 -14.91 1.73
N ASP A 317 -0.73 -13.83 1.60
CA ASP A 317 -0.85 -12.61 2.42
C ASP A 317 -1.53 -11.46 1.64
N ASP A 318 -2.41 -11.82 0.71
CA ASP A 318 -3.10 -10.89 -0.17
C ASP A 318 -4.32 -10.27 0.51
N HIS A 319 -4.09 -9.38 1.48
CA HIS A 319 -5.13 -8.70 2.25
C HIS A 319 -5.64 -7.43 1.55
N PHE A 320 -6.75 -6.83 2.05
CA PHE A 320 -7.40 -5.66 1.44
C PHE A 320 -6.49 -4.42 1.27
N ARG A 321 -5.39 -4.30 2.01
CA ARG A 321 -4.40 -3.22 1.80
C ARG A 321 -3.53 -3.46 0.57
N ASN A 322 -3.42 -4.71 0.07
CA ASN A 322 -2.65 -5.07 -1.13
C ASN A 322 -3.46 -4.91 -2.42
N HIS A 323 -4.76 -4.59 -2.30
CA HIS A 323 -5.60 -4.18 -3.40
C HIS A 323 -5.80 -2.67 -3.38
N GLY A 324 -5.18 -1.97 -4.31
CA GLY A 324 -5.30 -0.52 -4.46
C GLY A 324 -6.17 -0.13 -5.64
N PHE A 325 -6.70 1.08 -5.55
CA PHE A 325 -7.45 1.73 -6.63
C PHE A 325 -6.88 3.11 -6.91
N LEU A 326 -6.92 3.51 -8.17
CA LEU A 326 -6.56 4.84 -8.63
C LEU A 326 -7.81 5.58 -9.09
N LEU A 327 -7.95 6.82 -8.67
CA LEU A 327 -9.04 7.68 -9.08
C LEU A 327 -8.70 8.36 -10.42
N THR A 328 -9.58 8.18 -11.38
CA THR A 328 -9.53 8.84 -12.69
C THR A 328 -10.68 9.87 -12.81
N PRO A 329 -10.69 10.73 -13.82
CA PRO A 329 -11.82 11.64 -14.05
C PRO A 329 -13.18 10.94 -14.24
N LYS A 330 -13.16 9.64 -14.57
CA LYS A 330 -14.38 8.84 -14.83
C LYS A 330 -14.81 7.98 -13.63
N GLY A 331 -13.98 7.85 -12.60
CA GLY A 331 -14.20 6.99 -11.45
C GLY A 331 -12.97 6.17 -11.07
N TRP A 332 -13.14 5.21 -10.17
CA TRP A 332 -12.07 4.36 -9.70
C TRP A 332 -11.70 3.27 -10.72
N THR A 333 -10.44 2.83 -10.69
CA THR A 333 -9.94 1.65 -11.40
C THR A 333 -8.90 0.94 -10.55
N LEU A 334 -8.73 -0.37 -10.72
CA LEU A 334 -7.68 -1.11 -10.02
C LEU A 334 -6.31 -0.50 -10.31
N SER A 335 -5.50 -0.29 -9.26
CA SER A 335 -4.09 0.07 -9.41
C SER A 335 -3.30 -1.09 -10.01
N PRO A 336 -2.08 -0.89 -10.50
CA PRO A 336 -1.14 -1.99 -10.67
C PRO A 336 -1.05 -2.83 -9.38
N ALA A 337 -0.92 -4.16 -9.50
CA ALA A 337 -0.73 -5.04 -8.36
C ALA A 337 0.68 -4.82 -7.76
N TYR A 338 0.80 -4.95 -6.46
CA TYR A 338 2.03 -4.72 -5.70
C TYR A 338 2.09 -5.66 -4.49
N ASP A 339 3.27 -5.79 -3.89
CA ASP A 339 3.51 -6.62 -2.71
C ASP A 339 3.13 -8.09 -2.92
N ILE A 340 3.56 -8.65 -4.05
CA ILE A 340 3.28 -10.02 -4.46
C ILE A 340 4.43 -10.91 -3.98
N ASN A 341 4.16 -11.77 -3.01
CA ASN A 341 5.16 -12.66 -2.42
C ASN A 341 4.62 -14.09 -2.26
N PRO A 342 5.38 -15.15 -2.57
CA PRO A 342 4.95 -16.50 -2.30
C PRO A 342 5.01 -16.78 -0.79
N GLY A 343 4.00 -17.44 -0.27
CA GLY A 343 3.88 -17.87 1.12
C GLY A 343 3.80 -19.38 1.26
N ALA A 344 4.02 -19.87 2.48
CA ALA A 344 3.98 -21.29 2.80
C ALA A 344 2.59 -21.81 3.21
N LYS A 345 1.61 -20.91 3.38
CA LYS A 345 0.26 -21.30 3.82
C LYS A 345 -0.54 -21.97 2.69
N SER A 346 -1.53 -22.79 3.06
CA SER A 346 -2.46 -23.41 2.12
C SER A 346 -3.77 -22.65 1.95
N HIS A 347 -3.95 -21.54 2.67
CA HIS A 347 -5.18 -20.72 2.67
C HIS A 347 -4.85 -19.25 2.44
N GLN A 348 -5.78 -18.55 1.83
CA GLN A 348 -5.73 -17.12 1.59
C GLN A 348 -6.18 -16.34 2.84
N CYS A 349 -5.74 -15.11 3.00
CA CYS A 349 -6.27 -14.25 4.05
C CYS A 349 -7.65 -13.62 3.70
N LEU A 350 -8.07 -13.73 2.44
CA LEU A 350 -9.40 -13.34 1.95
C LEU A 350 -10.19 -14.57 1.50
N LEU A 351 -11.50 -14.58 1.71
CA LEU A 351 -12.37 -15.60 1.14
C LEU A 351 -12.32 -15.51 -0.39
N ILE A 352 -12.17 -16.68 -1.06
CA ILE A 352 -12.14 -16.78 -2.53
C ILE A 352 -13.56 -16.63 -3.10
N ASP A 353 -14.51 -17.30 -2.47
CA ASP A 353 -15.95 -17.19 -2.68
C ASP A 353 -16.62 -16.68 -1.39
N SER A 354 -17.89 -17.02 -1.15
CA SER A 354 -18.59 -16.62 0.08
C SER A 354 -18.23 -17.45 1.31
N TYR A 355 -17.44 -18.53 1.18
CA TYR A 355 -17.30 -19.55 2.23
C TYR A 355 -15.88 -20.04 2.45
N THR A 356 -15.03 -20.02 1.40
CA THR A 356 -13.75 -20.75 1.42
C THR A 356 -12.54 -19.82 1.35
N GLU A 357 -11.58 -20.05 2.23
CA GLU A 357 -10.24 -19.42 2.22
C GLU A 357 -9.15 -20.37 1.70
N GLU A 358 -9.47 -21.66 1.51
CA GLU A 358 -8.56 -22.64 0.95
C GLU A 358 -8.08 -22.19 -0.43
N SER A 359 -6.77 -22.37 -0.71
CA SER A 359 -6.18 -22.05 -2.01
C SER A 359 -6.64 -23.04 -3.09
N ASP A 360 -7.94 -23.06 -3.35
CA ASP A 360 -8.63 -23.94 -4.30
C ASP A 360 -9.07 -23.18 -5.56
N ILE A 361 -8.46 -23.52 -6.69
CA ILE A 361 -8.81 -22.95 -7.98
C ILE A 361 -10.21 -23.33 -8.46
N ASN A 362 -10.76 -24.46 -8.00
CA ASN A 362 -12.12 -24.87 -8.35
C ASN A 362 -13.17 -24.01 -7.64
N ALA A 363 -12.87 -23.53 -6.41
CA ALA A 363 -13.72 -22.56 -5.72
C ALA A 363 -13.81 -21.26 -6.53
N LEU A 364 -12.66 -20.75 -7.01
CA LEU A 364 -12.65 -19.57 -7.87
C LEU A 364 -13.39 -19.79 -9.19
N LEU A 365 -13.19 -20.93 -9.85
CA LEU A 365 -13.91 -21.27 -11.09
C LEU A 365 -15.43 -21.34 -10.87
N SER A 366 -15.86 -21.84 -9.72
CA SER A 366 -17.29 -21.92 -9.36
C SER A 366 -17.88 -20.54 -9.05
N ALA A 367 -17.05 -19.60 -8.55
CA ALA A 367 -17.45 -18.22 -8.26
C ALA A 367 -17.41 -17.28 -9.49
N SER A 368 -17.05 -17.77 -10.69
CA SER A 368 -16.82 -16.94 -11.88
C SER A 368 -18.00 -16.02 -12.26
N GLU A 369 -19.24 -16.48 -12.06
CA GLU A 369 -20.45 -15.67 -12.30
C GLU A 369 -20.52 -14.44 -11.40
N SER A 370 -20.03 -14.53 -10.17
CA SER A 370 -19.93 -13.37 -9.25
C SER A 370 -19.01 -12.27 -9.78
N TYR A 371 -18.01 -12.63 -10.59
CA TYR A 371 -17.13 -11.70 -11.31
C TYR A 371 -17.68 -11.27 -12.68
N MET A 372 -18.94 -11.64 -13.01
CA MET A 372 -19.53 -11.40 -14.33
C MET A 372 -18.70 -12.01 -15.48
N ILE A 373 -18.05 -13.14 -15.23
CA ILE A 373 -17.20 -13.86 -16.19
C ILE A 373 -17.87 -15.22 -16.48
N GLU A 374 -18.08 -15.52 -17.76
CA GLU A 374 -18.57 -16.82 -18.17
C GLU A 374 -17.58 -17.92 -17.82
N ARG A 375 -18.09 -19.13 -17.50
CA ARG A 375 -17.26 -20.25 -17.03
C ARG A 375 -16.15 -20.62 -18.02
N GLN A 376 -16.42 -20.53 -19.32
CA GLN A 376 -15.40 -20.80 -20.35
C GLN A 376 -14.27 -19.75 -20.29
N GLU A 377 -14.61 -18.46 -20.28
CA GLU A 377 -13.63 -17.37 -20.15
C GLU A 377 -12.82 -17.47 -18.85
N ALA A 378 -13.51 -17.81 -17.74
CA ALA A 378 -12.87 -18.04 -16.46
C ALA A 378 -11.82 -19.18 -16.51
N SER A 379 -12.17 -20.29 -17.17
CA SER A 379 -11.26 -21.41 -17.40
C SER A 379 -10.06 -21.02 -18.26
N GLU A 380 -10.27 -20.23 -19.32
CA GLU A 380 -9.20 -19.73 -20.19
C GLU A 380 -8.21 -18.84 -19.39
N ILE A 381 -8.71 -17.92 -18.55
CA ILE A 381 -7.88 -17.09 -17.69
C ILE A 381 -7.06 -17.95 -16.73
N ILE A 382 -7.65 -18.96 -16.11
CA ILE A 382 -6.96 -19.88 -15.20
C ILE A 382 -5.83 -20.61 -15.94
N GLU A 383 -6.06 -21.11 -17.15
CA GLU A 383 -5.03 -21.83 -17.92
C GLU A 383 -3.90 -20.91 -18.39
N GLU A 384 -4.20 -19.65 -18.77
CA GLU A 384 -3.17 -18.65 -19.08
C GLU A 384 -2.25 -18.40 -17.88
N VAL A 385 -2.84 -18.21 -16.69
CA VAL A 385 -2.10 -18.00 -15.44
C VAL A 385 -1.28 -19.24 -15.07
N ARG A 386 -1.88 -20.44 -15.20
CA ARG A 386 -1.22 -21.72 -14.96
C ARG A 386 0.00 -21.89 -15.84
N ALA A 387 -0.14 -21.64 -17.14
CA ALA A 387 0.96 -21.75 -18.10
C ALA A 387 2.11 -20.80 -17.77
N ALA A 388 1.79 -19.55 -17.37
CA ALA A 388 2.81 -18.58 -16.96
C ALA A 388 3.57 -19.04 -15.71
N ILE A 389 2.89 -19.62 -14.71
CA ILE A 389 3.54 -20.11 -13.50
C ILE A 389 4.39 -21.35 -13.79
N LYS A 390 3.93 -22.30 -14.60
CA LYS A 390 4.68 -23.50 -14.99
C LYS A 390 6.01 -23.17 -15.66
N ASP A 391 6.09 -22.06 -16.37
CA ASP A 391 7.32 -21.57 -17.02
C ASP A 391 8.32 -20.92 -16.04
N TRP A 392 8.13 -21.07 -14.73
CA TRP A 392 8.91 -20.37 -13.71
C TRP A 392 10.43 -20.55 -13.84
N ARG A 393 10.92 -21.76 -14.19
CA ARG A 393 12.36 -22.03 -14.36
C ARG A 393 12.98 -21.26 -15.53
N LYS A 394 12.24 -21.18 -16.64
CA LYS A 394 12.64 -20.37 -17.79
C LYS A 394 12.70 -18.90 -17.41
N ASN A 395 11.68 -18.41 -16.69
CA ASN A 395 11.61 -17.04 -16.22
C ASN A 395 12.73 -16.69 -15.23
N ALA A 396 13.05 -17.58 -14.29
CA ALA A 396 14.18 -17.43 -13.38
C ALA A 396 15.51 -17.33 -14.12
N THR A 397 15.70 -18.16 -15.17
CA THR A 397 16.89 -18.13 -16.01
C THR A 397 17.03 -16.83 -16.79
N GLU A 398 15.95 -16.34 -17.42
CA GLU A 398 15.91 -15.06 -18.13
C GLU A 398 16.24 -13.87 -17.22
N LEU A 399 15.79 -13.91 -15.98
CA LEU A 399 16.02 -12.88 -14.95
C LEU A 399 17.36 -13.09 -14.21
N GLN A 400 18.14 -14.11 -14.54
CA GLN A 400 19.38 -14.48 -13.86
C GLN A 400 19.21 -14.74 -12.37
N ILE A 401 18.02 -15.25 -11.97
CA ILE A 401 17.70 -15.58 -10.58
C ILE A 401 18.09 -17.04 -10.33
N PRO A 402 18.88 -17.35 -9.28
CA PRO A 402 19.24 -18.71 -8.95
C PRO A 402 17.99 -19.55 -8.65
N ALA A 403 17.75 -20.64 -9.40
CA ALA A 403 16.60 -21.52 -9.19
C ALA A 403 16.52 -22.04 -7.74
N LYS A 404 17.68 -22.27 -7.12
CA LYS A 404 17.79 -22.70 -5.71
C LYS A 404 17.06 -21.75 -4.74
N LEU A 405 17.01 -20.45 -5.04
CA LEU A 405 16.28 -19.47 -4.21
C LEU A 405 14.77 -19.71 -4.23
N LEU A 406 14.26 -20.34 -5.28
CA LEU A 406 12.82 -20.53 -5.51
C LEU A 406 12.36 -21.97 -5.22
N GLU A 407 13.29 -22.89 -4.88
CA GLU A 407 13.00 -24.31 -4.68
C GLU A 407 11.96 -24.58 -3.59
N SER A 408 11.99 -23.82 -2.51
CA SER A 408 11.01 -23.96 -1.41
C SER A 408 9.56 -23.66 -1.83
N TYR A 409 9.39 -22.81 -2.84
CA TYR A 409 8.09 -22.41 -3.37
C TYR A 409 7.67 -23.23 -4.58
N SER A 410 8.65 -23.77 -5.32
CA SER A 410 8.43 -24.43 -6.61
C SER A 410 7.66 -25.74 -6.53
N ILE A 411 7.60 -26.38 -5.39
CA ILE A 411 6.81 -27.62 -5.17
C ILE A 411 5.37 -27.39 -5.63
N ARG A 412 4.76 -26.31 -5.16
CA ARG A 412 3.39 -25.92 -5.58
C ARG A 412 3.29 -25.64 -7.09
N TRP A 413 4.29 -24.97 -7.67
CA TRP A 413 4.26 -24.57 -9.08
C TRP A 413 4.50 -25.74 -10.03
N ASP A 414 5.23 -26.76 -9.59
CA ASP A 414 5.50 -27.97 -10.35
C ASP A 414 4.32 -28.96 -10.34
N GLU A 415 3.41 -28.84 -9.36
CA GLU A 415 2.18 -29.64 -9.24
C GLU A 415 1.01 -29.07 -10.04
N LEU A 416 1.09 -27.84 -10.58
CA LEU A 416 0.04 -27.25 -11.40
C LEU A 416 -0.11 -27.92 -12.75
#